data_8cb0ca41904b1b0b84eb0ea268907ac7
#
_entry.id   8cb0ca41904b1b0b84eb0ea268907ac7
#
_cell.length_a   1.000
_cell.length_b   1.000
_cell.length_c   1.000
_cell.angle_alpha   90.00
_cell.angle_beta   90.00
_cell.angle_gamma   90.00
#
_symmetry.space_group_name_H-M   'P 1'
#
loop_
_entity.id
_entity.type
_entity.pdbx_description
1 polymer ?
#
loop_
_entity_poly.entity_id
_entity_poly.type
_entity_poly.pdbx_seq_one_letter_code
_entity_poly.pdbx_strand_id
1 'polypeptide(L)'
;MTASNVGMTAVASRKLSILLDELEEELQNTLKLLTQLKMEGLTQDEIESILGELSAAVLHLHEHTRGLEELIMEEPIMQKRNYES
;
A
#
# COMPACT_ATOMS: atom_id res chain seq x y z
N MET A 1 -11.04 16.91 5.78
CA MET A 1 -11.04 16.41 5.94
C MET A 1 -11.13 15.47 5.68
N THR A 2 -11.69 14.92 6.54
CA THR A 2 -11.50 14.21 5.42
C THR A 2 -11.44 12.74 5.70
N ALA A 3 -11.53 11.93 4.67
CA ALA A 3 -11.67 10.50 4.83
C ALA A 3 -10.49 9.88 5.58
N SER A 4 -9.29 10.39 5.33
CA SER A 4 -8.11 9.83 6.00
C SER A 4 -8.16 10.11 7.50
N ASN A 5 -8.71 11.24 7.90
CA ASN A 5 -8.86 11.52 9.33
C ASN A 5 -9.76 10.48 9.98
N VAL A 6 -10.85 10.14 9.29
CA VAL A 6 -11.76 9.15 9.83
C VAL A 6 -11.07 7.81 9.99
N GLY A 7 -10.28 7.41 8.98
CA GLY A 7 -9.53 6.16 9.07
C GLY A 7 -8.54 6.17 10.20
N MET A 8 -7.89 7.32 10.41
CA MET A 8 -6.88 7.41 11.46
C MET A 8 -7.47 7.30 12.85
N THR A 9 -8.70 7.79 13.05
CA THR A 9 -9.29 7.73 14.37
C THR A 9 -9.58 6.31 14.81
N ALA A 10 -9.65 5.37 13.85
CA ALA A 10 -9.91 3.98 14.18
C ALA A 10 -8.64 3.22 14.53
N VAL A 11 -7.48 3.85 14.37
CA VAL A 11 -6.20 3.19 14.56
C VAL A 11 -5.48 3.84 15.74
N ALA A 12 -5.09 3.02 16.73
CA ALA A 12 -4.45 3.54 17.93
C ALA A 12 -3.00 3.95 17.68
N SER A 13 -2.29 3.25 16.81
CA SER A 13 -0.86 3.49 16.60
C SER A 13 -0.65 4.57 15.55
N ARG A 14 0.09 5.60 15.94
CA ARG A 14 0.46 6.65 15.00
C ARG A 14 1.39 6.12 13.91
N LYS A 15 2.30 5.25 14.31
CA LYS A 15 3.22 4.64 13.35
C LYS A 15 2.45 3.86 12.28
N LEU A 16 1.45 3.12 12.71
CA LEU A 16 0.63 2.38 11.76
C LEU A 16 -0.12 3.31 10.82
N SER A 17 -0.66 4.41 11.35
CA SER A 17 -1.36 5.37 10.52
C SER A 17 -0.47 5.90 9.40
N ILE A 18 0.77 6.26 9.74
CA ILE A 18 1.69 6.79 8.76
C ILE A 18 2.00 5.75 7.70
N LEU A 19 2.22 4.51 8.12
CA LEU A 19 2.54 3.45 7.18
C LEU A 19 1.36 3.12 6.27
N LEU A 20 0.14 3.22 6.79
CA LEU A 20 -1.03 3.00 5.96
C LEU A 20 -1.18 4.09 4.90
N ASP A 21 -0.86 5.34 5.26
CA ASP A 21 -0.89 6.42 4.28
C ASP A 21 0.15 6.18 3.19
N GLU A 22 1.33 5.74 3.58
CA GLU A 22 2.38 5.45 2.61
C GLU A 22 1.99 4.28 1.71
N LEU A 23 1.34 3.28 2.28
CA LEU A 23 0.86 2.16 1.49
C LEU A 23 -0.15 2.63 0.45
N GLU A 24 -1.05 3.52 0.84
CA GLU A 24 -2.04 4.02 -0.09
C GLU A 24 -1.38 4.72 -1.26
N GLU A 25 -0.37 5.53 -1.00
CA GLU A 25 0.34 6.22 -2.07
C GLU A 25 1.02 5.23 -3.01
N GLU A 26 1.61 4.19 -2.45
CA GLU A 26 2.29 3.20 -3.27
C GLU A 26 1.31 2.39 -4.10
N LEU A 27 0.15 2.10 -3.53
CA LEU A 27 -0.87 1.39 -4.29
C LEU A 27 -1.39 2.24 -5.44
N GLN A 28 -1.57 3.52 -5.21
CA GLN A 28 -2.01 4.41 -6.27
C GLN A 28 -0.98 4.50 -7.38
N ASN A 29 0.29 4.56 -7.02
CA ASN A 29 1.34 4.59 -8.02
C ASN A 29 1.38 3.29 -8.81
N THR A 30 1.25 2.16 -8.13
CA THR A 30 1.25 0.87 -8.80
C THR A 30 0.06 0.76 -9.75
N LEU A 31 -1.10 1.21 -9.32
CA LEU A 31 -2.28 1.19 -10.17
C LEU A 31 -2.09 2.04 -11.42
N LYS A 32 -1.46 3.19 -11.25
CA LYS A 32 -1.18 4.06 -12.37
C LYS A 32 -0.28 3.37 -13.40
N LEU A 33 0.75 2.67 -12.92
CA LEU A 33 1.63 1.95 -13.82
C LEU A 33 0.90 0.84 -14.56
N LEU A 34 0.04 0.12 -13.85
CA LEU A 34 -0.76 -0.92 -14.49
C LEU A 34 -1.67 -0.34 -15.56
N THR A 35 -2.25 0.81 -15.28
CA THR A 35 -3.10 1.47 -16.26
C THR A 35 -2.31 1.85 -17.49
N GLN A 36 -1.08 2.34 -17.30
CA GLN A 36 -0.23 2.71 -18.43
C GLN A 36 0.08 1.50 -19.30
N LEU A 37 0.30 0.34 -18.68
CA LEU A 37 0.61 -0.87 -19.45
C LEU A 37 -0.55 -1.32 -20.32
N LYS A 38 -1.76 -0.90 -20.01
CA LYS A 38 -2.93 -1.28 -20.78
C LYS A 38 -3.20 -0.35 -21.96
N MET A 39 -2.41 0.71 -22.09
CA MET A 39 -2.61 1.65 -23.19
C MET A 39 -2.13 1.02 -24.49
N GLU A 40 -2.83 1.38 -25.57
CA GLU A 40 -2.45 0.90 -26.89
C GLU A 40 -1.37 1.76 -27.49
N GLY A 41 -0.60 1.18 -28.39
CA GLY A 41 0.40 1.94 -29.12
C GLY A 41 1.71 2.15 -28.37
N LEU A 42 1.93 1.44 -27.29
CA LEU A 42 3.19 1.56 -26.57
C LEU A 42 4.33 0.96 -27.38
N THR A 43 5.46 1.65 -27.41
CA THR A 43 6.66 1.08 -27.98
C THR A 43 7.26 0.09 -27.01
N GLN A 44 8.18 -0.73 -27.53
CA GLN A 44 8.86 -1.69 -26.67
C GLN A 44 9.65 -0.98 -25.58
N ASP A 45 10.31 0.12 -25.92
CA ASP A 45 11.06 0.87 -24.91
C ASP A 45 10.15 1.40 -23.82
N GLU A 46 8.96 1.87 -24.21
CA GLU A 46 8.00 2.34 -23.21
C GLU A 46 7.53 1.22 -22.31
N ILE A 47 7.27 0.06 -22.88
CA ILE A 47 6.85 -1.09 -22.08
C ILE A 47 7.94 -1.49 -21.11
N GLU A 48 9.18 -1.54 -21.56
CA GLU A 48 10.28 -1.91 -20.69
C GLU A 48 10.46 -0.89 -19.57
N SER A 49 10.31 0.38 -19.88
CA SER A 49 10.42 1.41 -18.86
C SER A 49 9.34 1.28 -17.80
N ILE A 50 8.11 1.04 -18.23
CA ILE A 50 7.00 0.87 -17.29
C ILE A 50 7.20 -0.38 -16.45
N LEU A 51 7.62 -1.46 -17.06
CA LEU A 51 7.85 -2.70 -16.32
C LEU A 51 8.97 -2.53 -15.30
N GLY A 52 10.01 -1.75 -15.63
CA GLY A 52 11.05 -1.46 -14.67
C GLY A 52 10.54 -0.72 -13.46
N GLU A 53 9.71 0.31 -13.70
CA GLU A 53 9.13 1.04 -12.60
C GLU A 53 8.16 0.18 -11.80
N LEU A 54 7.42 -0.67 -12.50
CA LEU A 54 6.49 -1.57 -11.82
C LEU A 54 7.23 -2.56 -10.94
N SER A 55 8.37 -3.05 -11.41
CA SER A 55 9.18 -3.97 -10.62
C SER A 55 9.61 -3.32 -9.32
N ALA A 56 10.06 -2.06 -9.39
CA ALA A 56 10.46 -1.35 -8.18
C ALA A 56 9.27 -1.11 -7.26
N ALA A 57 8.11 -0.79 -7.83
CA ALA A 57 6.91 -0.57 -7.03
C ALA A 57 6.49 -1.84 -6.31
N VAL A 58 6.56 -2.97 -7.00
CA VAL A 58 6.19 -4.25 -6.39
C VAL A 58 7.14 -4.59 -5.26
N LEU A 59 8.43 -4.33 -5.45
CA LEU A 59 9.40 -4.57 -4.38
C LEU A 59 9.10 -3.72 -3.16
N HIS A 60 8.80 -2.45 -3.36
CA HIS A 60 8.45 -1.57 -2.26
C HIS A 60 7.20 -2.06 -1.55
N LEU A 61 6.19 -2.49 -2.30
CA LEU A 61 4.97 -3.02 -1.71
C LEU A 61 5.26 -4.25 -0.87
N HIS A 62 6.11 -5.12 -1.39
CA HIS A 62 6.45 -6.34 -0.67
C HIS A 62 7.07 -6.02 0.68
N GLU A 63 8.03 -5.08 0.69
CA GLU A 63 8.70 -4.74 1.92
C GLU A 63 7.79 -4.01 2.89
N HIS A 64 6.96 -3.12 2.37
CA HIS A 64 6.02 -2.38 3.19
C HIS A 64 4.99 -3.29 3.83
N THR A 65 4.38 -4.17 3.02
CA THR A 65 3.30 -4.99 3.54
C THR A 65 3.80 -6.04 4.51
N ARG A 66 5.04 -6.46 4.37
CA ARG A 66 5.60 -7.43 5.30
C ARG A 66 5.64 -6.88 6.72
N GLY A 67 6.10 -5.63 6.87
CA GLY A 67 6.13 -5.01 8.19
C GLY A 67 4.76 -4.59 8.66
N LEU A 68 3.91 -4.17 7.71
CA LEU A 68 2.57 -3.73 8.04
C LEU A 68 1.72 -4.85 8.62
N GLU A 69 1.88 -6.05 8.10
CA GLU A 69 1.09 -7.17 8.59
C GLU A 69 1.29 -7.35 10.08
N GLU A 70 2.53 -7.27 10.53
CA GLU A 70 2.82 -7.43 11.95
C GLU A 70 2.24 -6.27 12.76
N LEU A 71 2.38 -5.05 12.26
CA LEU A 71 1.86 -3.90 12.98
C LEU A 71 0.35 -3.93 13.10
N ILE A 72 -0.32 -4.36 12.03
CA ILE A 72 -1.77 -4.48 12.08
C ILE A 72 -2.20 -5.48 13.14
N MET A 73 -1.51 -6.63 13.18
CA MET A 73 -1.87 -7.64 14.16
C MET A 73 -1.57 -7.22 15.58
N GLU A 74 -0.68 -6.24 15.75
CA GLU A 74 -0.35 -5.74 17.08
C GLU A 74 -1.31 -4.66 17.57
N GLU A 75 -2.19 -4.16 16.70
CA GLU A 75 -3.16 -3.16 17.13
C GLU A 75 -4.07 -3.75 18.22
N PRO A 76 -4.39 -2.95 19.23
CA PRO A 76 -5.22 -3.46 20.34
C PRO A 76 -6.54 -4.04 19.88
N ILE A 77 -7.14 -3.45 18.84
CA ILE A 77 -8.41 -3.95 18.36
C ILE A 77 -8.27 -5.35 17.77
N MET A 78 -7.15 -5.64 17.12
CA MET A 78 -6.91 -6.97 16.57
C MET A 78 -6.60 -7.98 17.65
N GLN A 79 -5.85 -7.58 18.66
CA GLN A 79 -5.50 -8.48 19.74
C GLN A 79 -6.72 -8.81 20.58
N LYS A 80 -7.58 -7.83 20.78
CA LYS A 80 -8.81 -8.07 21.50
C LYS A 80 -9.67 -9.10 20.77
N ARG A 81 -9.70 -9.00 19.45
CA ARG A 81 -10.46 -9.94 18.64
C ARG A 81 -9.89 -11.35 18.74
N ASN A 82 -8.56 -11.45 18.67
CA ASN A 82 -7.91 -12.75 18.82
C ASN A 82 -8.20 -13.35 20.16
N TYR A 83 -8.24 -12.52 21.17
CA TYR A 83 -8.45 -12.95 22.52
C TYR A 83 -9.83 -13.56 22.70
N GLU A 84 -10.81 -13.02 22.00
CA GLU A 84 -12.17 -13.49 22.11
C GLU A 84 -12.43 -14.75 21.31
N SER A 85 -11.59 -14.98 20.31
CA SER A 85 -11.79 -16.20 19.54
C SER A 85 -11.05 -17.36 20.13
#